data_ccec5afd29dbe89f5e529bbcb2632d34
#
_entry.id   ccec5afd29dbe89f5e529bbcb2632d34
#
_cell.length_a   1.000
_cell.length_b   1.000
_cell.length_c   1.000
_cell.angle_alpha   90.00
_cell.angle_beta   90.00
_cell.angle_gamma   90.00
#
_symmetry.space_group_name_H-M   'P 1'
#
loop_
_entity.id
_entity.type
_entity.pdbx_description
1 polymer ?
#
loop_
_entity_poly.entity_id
_entity_poly.type
_entity_poly.pdbx_seq_one_letter_code
_entity_poly.pdbx_strand_id
1 'polypeptide(L)'
;KEPTDAVRKSPIFRTYMDDPNHSAYDYRSLSLLAASDRIQHANKVILPAMEQGKVVISDRYFYSCLANLRARGYKKDKWIYEICRNIVRPDLAFFLDVPAEIAIARVRSREAEKDRYIDIGLQFKLRQEYIDICKRVGGVLVPTTCSEDECFDIIKKEVERRIKNVRRR
;
A
#
# COMPACT_ATOMS: atom_id res chain seq x y z
N LYS A 1 0.03 8.66 5.31
CA LYS A 1 0.86 7.96 4.32
C LYS A 1 1.82 7.01 5.00
N GLU A 2 1.87 5.75 4.53
CA GLU A 2 2.75 4.73 5.11
C GLU A 2 3.80 4.23 4.11
N PRO A 3 4.99 3.84 4.60
CA PRO A 3 5.48 4.03 5.97
C PRO A 3 5.57 5.51 6.33
N THR A 4 5.62 5.81 7.64
CA THR A 4 5.72 7.20 8.12
C THR A 4 7.07 7.82 7.79
N ASP A 5 7.20 9.11 7.99
CA ASP A 5 8.49 9.80 7.78
C ASP A 5 9.60 9.29 8.69
N ALA A 6 9.26 8.77 9.87
CA ALA A 6 10.24 8.17 10.77
C ALA A 6 10.98 6.99 10.12
N VAL A 7 10.25 6.10 9.46
CA VAL A 7 10.86 4.98 8.72
C VAL A 7 11.48 5.44 7.41
N ARG A 8 10.81 6.30 6.65
CA ARG A 8 11.32 6.77 5.34
C ARG A 8 12.66 7.49 5.42
N LYS A 9 12.88 8.21 6.53
CA LYS A 9 14.13 8.95 6.79
C LYS A 9 15.16 8.12 7.57
N SER A 10 14.81 6.89 7.98
CA SER A 10 15.75 6.03 8.70
C SER A 10 16.94 5.64 7.81
N PRO A 11 18.15 5.48 8.39
CA PRO A 11 19.33 5.07 7.61
C PRO A 11 19.11 3.80 6.82
N ILE A 12 18.48 2.77 7.43
CA ILE A 12 18.21 1.48 6.78
C ILE A 12 17.34 1.68 5.52
N PHE A 13 16.25 2.43 5.64
CA PHE A 13 15.35 2.65 4.52
C PHE A 13 16.00 3.50 3.43
N ARG A 14 16.76 4.53 3.82
CA ARG A 14 17.52 5.37 2.88
C ARG A 14 18.56 4.56 2.13
N THR A 15 19.40 3.77 2.83
CA THR A 15 20.41 2.92 2.20
C THR A 15 19.79 1.98 1.16
N TYR A 16 18.63 1.36 1.46
CA TYR A 16 17.93 0.53 0.50
C TYR A 16 17.42 1.32 -0.71
N MET A 17 16.86 2.50 -0.49
CA MET A 17 16.29 3.32 -1.58
C MET A 17 17.36 3.93 -2.48
N ASP A 18 18.52 4.23 -1.91
CA ASP A 18 19.65 4.86 -2.61
C ASP A 18 20.54 3.79 -3.30
N ASP A 19 20.38 2.50 -2.99
CA ASP A 19 21.05 1.40 -3.70
C ASP A 19 20.46 1.24 -5.10
N PRO A 20 21.27 1.34 -6.16
CA PRO A 20 20.80 1.23 -7.55
C PRO A 20 20.00 -0.04 -7.85
N ASN A 21 20.34 -1.15 -7.19
CA ASN A 21 19.72 -2.46 -7.40
C ASN A 21 18.71 -2.83 -6.30
N HIS A 22 18.53 -1.98 -5.29
CA HIS A 22 17.70 -2.28 -4.11
C HIS A 22 18.08 -3.60 -3.42
N SER A 23 19.37 -3.92 -3.35
CA SER A 23 19.91 -5.17 -2.83
C SER A 23 20.57 -5.04 -1.44
N ALA A 24 20.76 -3.81 -0.94
CA ALA A 24 21.46 -3.53 0.32
C ALA A 24 20.85 -4.22 1.54
N TYR A 25 19.54 -4.53 1.51
CA TYR A 25 18.83 -5.22 2.58
C TYR A 25 17.86 -6.26 2.05
N ASP A 26 17.71 -7.36 2.78
CA ASP A 26 16.61 -8.31 2.55
C ASP A 26 15.26 -7.61 2.72
N TYR A 27 14.37 -7.81 1.78
CA TYR A 27 13.06 -7.14 1.78
C TYR A 27 12.19 -7.52 2.99
N ARG A 28 12.41 -8.68 3.61
CA ARG A 28 11.75 -9.08 4.86
C ARG A 28 12.15 -8.17 6.02
N SER A 29 13.43 -7.79 6.11
CA SER A 29 13.92 -6.84 7.14
C SER A 29 13.23 -5.48 6.98
N LEU A 30 13.12 -4.97 5.76
CA LEU A 30 12.40 -3.73 5.49
C LEU A 30 10.90 -3.85 5.80
N SER A 31 10.32 -5.02 5.54
CA SER A 31 8.92 -5.29 5.84
C SER A 31 8.64 -5.34 7.34
N LEU A 32 9.57 -5.87 8.13
CA LEU A 32 9.50 -5.85 9.61
C LEU A 32 9.60 -4.42 10.15
N LEU A 33 10.53 -3.63 9.62
CA LEU A 33 10.65 -2.22 9.98
C LEU A 33 9.36 -1.44 9.67
N ALA A 34 8.81 -1.64 8.48
CA ALA A 34 7.54 -1.02 8.08
C ALA A 34 6.35 -1.52 8.91
N ALA A 35 6.37 -2.78 9.36
CA ALA A 35 5.33 -3.33 10.24
C ALA A 35 5.40 -2.72 11.64
N SER A 36 6.60 -2.56 12.19
CA SER A 36 6.80 -1.87 13.48
C SER A 36 6.26 -0.44 13.45
N ASP A 37 6.64 0.34 12.43
CA ASP A 37 6.13 1.70 12.21
C ASP A 37 4.60 1.73 12.13
N ARG A 38 3.99 0.78 11.42
CA ARG A 38 2.54 0.71 11.26
C ARG A 38 1.81 0.42 12.56
N ILE A 39 2.32 -0.47 13.38
CA ILE A 39 1.75 -0.74 14.72
C ILE A 39 1.83 0.53 15.57
N GLN A 40 2.95 1.20 15.59
CA GLN A 40 3.14 2.45 16.32
C GLN A 40 2.19 3.55 15.81
N HIS A 41 2.09 3.73 14.50
CA HIS A 41 1.19 4.70 13.88
C HIS A 41 -0.28 4.38 14.14
N ALA A 42 -0.67 3.10 14.07
CA ALA A 42 -2.03 2.67 14.39
C ALA A 42 -2.42 3.04 15.82
N ASN A 43 -1.56 2.74 16.79
CA ASN A 43 -1.85 2.98 18.20
C ASN A 43 -1.78 4.46 18.60
N LYS A 44 -0.89 5.24 17.99
CA LYS A 44 -0.67 6.64 18.39
C LYS A 44 -1.50 7.65 17.60
N VAL A 45 -1.94 7.29 16.40
CA VAL A 45 -2.59 8.24 15.49
C VAL A 45 -3.95 7.74 15.01
N ILE A 46 -4.01 6.50 14.46
CA ILE A 46 -5.23 6.01 13.82
C ILE A 46 -6.32 5.73 14.85
N LEU A 47 -6.04 4.92 15.86
CA LEU A 47 -7.02 4.56 16.90
C LEU A 47 -7.56 5.79 17.64
N PRO A 48 -6.72 6.71 18.16
CA PRO A 48 -7.24 7.91 18.81
C PRO A 48 -8.08 8.82 17.91
N ALA A 49 -7.76 8.87 16.61
CA ALA A 49 -8.57 9.61 15.66
C ALA A 49 -9.95 8.96 15.44
N MET A 50 -9.99 7.62 15.35
CA MET A 50 -11.24 6.87 15.22
C MET A 50 -12.09 6.97 16.47
N GLU A 51 -11.51 6.93 17.67
CA GLU A 51 -12.22 7.14 18.94
C GLU A 51 -12.86 8.51 19.03
N GLN A 52 -12.30 9.50 18.35
CA GLN A 52 -12.88 10.85 18.20
C GLN A 52 -13.93 10.93 17.08
N GLY A 53 -14.33 9.82 16.48
CA GLY A 53 -15.29 9.78 15.38
C GLY A 53 -14.77 10.30 14.04
N LYS A 54 -13.46 10.44 13.87
CA LYS A 54 -12.86 10.91 12.62
C LYS A 54 -12.78 9.80 11.58
N VAL A 55 -12.92 10.18 10.31
CA VAL A 55 -12.59 9.31 9.17
C VAL A 55 -11.09 9.37 8.94
N VAL A 56 -10.45 8.21 8.86
CA VAL A 56 -9.01 8.09 8.61
C VAL A 56 -8.79 7.56 7.19
N ILE A 57 -8.02 8.31 6.39
CA ILE A 57 -7.60 7.90 5.05
C ILE A 57 -6.10 7.62 5.09
N SER A 58 -5.71 6.37 4.75
CA SER A 58 -4.30 5.97 4.67
C SER A 58 -3.89 5.79 3.21
N ASP A 59 -2.90 6.58 2.77
CA ASP A 59 -2.19 6.34 1.50
C ASP A 59 -1.15 5.25 1.74
N ARG A 60 -1.39 4.09 1.16
CA ARG A 60 -0.75 2.79 1.42
C ARG A 60 -1.06 2.26 2.82
N TYR A 61 -1.02 0.95 2.94
CA TYR A 61 -1.20 0.25 4.20
C TYR A 61 -0.57 -1.15 4.12
N PHE A 62 -0.97 -2.06 5.01
CA PHE A 62 -0.48 -3.44 5.08
C PHE A 62 -0.43 -4.16 3.72
N TYR A 63 -1.44 -3.98 2.87
CA TYR A 63 -1.54 -4.67 1.59
C TYR A 63 -0.37 -4.38 0.65
N SER A 64 0.24 -3.19 0.74
CA SER A 64 1.43 -2.86 -0.04
C SER A 64 2.64 -3.70 0.37
N CYS A 65 2.83 -3.92 1.67
CA CYS A 65 3.89 -4.78 2.19
C CYS A 65 3.68 -6.23 1.75
N LEU A 66 2.45 -6.73 1.92
CA LEU A 66 2.08 -8.08 1.54
C LEU A 66 2.29 -8.35 0.04
N ALA A 67 1.83 -7.43 -0.83
CA ALA A 67 2.02 -7.57 -2.27
C ALA A 67 3.50 -7.64 -2.65
N ASN A 68 4.31 -6.77 -2.06
CA ASN A 68 5.75 -6.75 -2.31
C ASN A 68 6.46 -8.03 -1.85
N LEU A 69 6.15 -8.56 -0.66
CA LEU A 69 6.70 -9.83 -0.19
C LEU A 69 6.33 -10.98 -1.12
N ARG A 70 5.06 -11.06 -1.50
CA ARG A 70 4.55 -12.13 -2.36
C ARG A 70 5.14 -12.07 -3.77
N ALA A 71 5.25 -10.88 -4.35
CA ALA A 71 5.85 -10.66 -5.67
C ALA A 71 7.33 -11.06 -5.72
N ARG A 72 8.04 -10.94 -4.59
CA ARG A 72 9.44 -11.36 -4.43
C ARG A 72 9.60 -12.84 -4.08
N GLY A 73 8.52 -13.61 -4.03
CA GLY A 73 8.57 -15.05 -3.77
C GLY A 73 8.35 -15.48 -2.33
N TYR A 74 8.20 -14.57 -1.38
CA TYR A 74 7.96 -14.87 0.04
C TYR A 74 6.49 -15.25 0.35
N LYS A 75 5.86 -16.03 -0.52
CA LYS A 75 4.43 -16.41 -0.39
C LYS A 75 4.16 -17.32 0.81
N LYS A 76 5.19 -18.03 1.29
CA LYS A 76 5.10 -18.97 2.41
C LYS A 76 5.34 -18.32 3.77
N ASP A 77 5.78 -17.06 3.80
CA ASP A 77 6.07 -16.33 5.03
C ASP A 77 4.76 -15.95 5.73
N LYS A 78 4.44 -16.68 6.79
CA LYS A 78 3.19 -16.46 7.56
C LYS A 78 3.32 -15.38 8.62
N TRP A 79 4.55 -15.07 9.07
CA TRP A 79 4.83 -14.11 10.13
C TRP A 79 4.19 -12.73 9.88
N ILE A 80 4.11 -12.31 8.62
CA ILE A 80 3.51 -11.02 8.26
C ILE A 80 2.02 -10.94 8.63
N TYR A 81 1.30 -12.05 8.55
CA TYR A 81 -0.11 -12.10 8.94
C TYR A 81 -0.29 -12.04 10.44
N GLU A 82 0.63 -12.66 11.21
CA GLU A 82 0.61 -12.63 12.67
C GLU A 82 0.84 -11.20 13.20
N ILE A 83 1.83 -10.50 12.66
CA ILE A 83 2.07 -9.09 13.01
C ILE A 83 0.85 -8.22 12.70
N CYS A 84 0.20 -8.51 11.58
CA CYS A 84 -0.97 -7.72 11.13
C CYS A 84 -2.24 -7.93 11.93
N ARG A 85 -2.27 -8.90 12.83
CA ARG A 85 -3.37 -9.02 13.81
C ARG A 85 -3.41 -7.85 14.78
N ASN A 86 -2.31 -7.15 14.95
CA ASN A 86 -2.16 -6.03 15.90
C ASN A 86 -2.42 -4.65 15.24
N ILE A 87 -2.90 -4.62 13.99
CA ILE A 87 -3.22 -3.37 13.31
C ILE A 87 -4.71 -3.32 12.95
N VAL A 88 -5.24 -2.10 12.94
CA VAL A 88 -6.63 -1.85 12.55
C VAL A 88 -6.84 -2.24 11.10
N ARG A 89 -7.90 -3.01 10.84
CA ARG A 89 -8.30 -3.33 9.46
C ARG A 89 -9.11 -2.18 8.88
N PRO A 90 -8.84 -1.77 7.63
CA PRO A 90 -9.64 -0.74 6.99
C PRO A 90 -11.07 -1.24 6.73
N ASP A 91 -12.06 -0.37 6.90
CA ASP A 91 -13.45 -0.63 6.52
C ASP A 91 -13.65 -0.72 5.01
N LEU A 92 -12.83 0.04 4.27
CA LEU A 92 -12.75 0.04 2.81
C LEU A 92 -11.29 0.04 2.38
N ALA A 93 -10.97 -0.80 1.40
CA ALA A 93 -9.66 -0.84 0.77
C ALA A 93 -9.81 -0.63 -0.74
N PHE A 94 -9.22 0.45 -1.23
CA PHE A 94 -9.17 0.75 -2.66
C PHE A 94 -7.82 0.35 -3.23
N PHE A 95 -7.85 -0.35 -4.35
CA PHE A 95 -6.66 -0.77 -5.10
C PHE A 95 -6.67 -0.06 -6.44
N LEU A 96 -5.81 0.94 -6.58
CA LEU A 96 -5.66 1.69 -7.83
C LEU A 96 -4.89 0.84 -8.83
N ASP A 97 -5.55 0.39 -9.89
CA ASP A 97 -4.96 -0.49 -10.91
C ASP A 97 -4.62 0.28 -12.19
N VAL A 98 -3.47 -0.07 -12.74
CA VAL A 98 -3.03 0.38 -14.05
C VAL A 98 -2.13 -0.69 -14.67
N PRO A 99 -2.14 -0.91 -16.00
CA PRO A 99 -1.14 -1.75 -16.67
C PRO A 99 0.29 -1.35 -16.29
N ALA A 100 1.15 -2.35 -16.08
CA ALA A 100 2.51 -2.11 -15.57
C ALA A 100 3.32 -1.18 -16.50
N GLU A 101 3.12 -1.31 -17.80
CA GLU A 101 3.76 -0.47 -18.83
C GLU A 101 3.40 1.01 -18.66
N ILE A 102 2.11 1.29 -18.40
CA ILE A 102 1.62 2.66 -18.18
C ILE A 102 2.17 3.20 -16.86
N ALA A 103 2.20 2.36 -15.80
CA ALA A 103 2.79 2.76 -14.52
C ALA A 103 4.26 3.15 -14.66
N ILE A 104 5.04 2.34 -15.40
CA ILE A 104 6.46 2.59 -15.68
C ILE A 104 6.62 3.89 -16.49
N ALA A 105 5.81 4.08 -17.53
CA ALA A 105 5.83 5.30 -18.34
C ALA A 105 5.54 6.55 -17.50
N ARG A 106 4.54 6.48 -16.60
CA ARG A 106 4.21 7.56 -15.67
C ARG A 106 5.35 7.90 -14.70
N VAL A 107 6.12 6.89 -14.23
CA VAL A 107 7.32 7.14 -13.40
C VAL A 107 8.40 7.81 -14.22
N ARG A 108 8.68 7.31 -15.43
CA ARG A 108 9.70 7.86 -16.33
C ARG A 108 9.40 9.30 -16.81
N SER A 109 8.13 9.69 -16.86
CA SER A 109 7.74 11.07 -17.21
C SER A 109 7.97 12.10 -16.10
N ARG A 110 8.24 11.64 -14.87
CA ARG A 110 8.53 12.53 -13.74
C ARG A 110 10.01 12.83 -13.69
N GLU A 111 10.41 14.10 -13.84
CA GLU A 111 11.82 14.51 -13.85
C GLU A 111 12.62 13.98 -12.66
N ALA A 112 12.04 14.05 -11.45
CA ALA A 112 12.69 13.57 -10.22
C ALA A 112 12.84 12.04 -10.12
N GLU A 113 12.18 11.26 -10.98
CA GLU A 113 12.15 9.79 -10.91
C GLU A 113 12.55 9.12 -12.24
N LYS A 114 12.90 9.88 -13.28
CA LYS A 114 13.15 9.36 -14.62
C LYS A 114 14.29 8.32 -14.66
N ASP A 115 15.32 8.53 -13.86
CA ASP A 115 16.52 7.67 -13.82
C ASP A 115 16.45 6.62 -12.68
N ARG A 116 15.33 6.56 -11.96
CA ARG A 116 15.14 5.59 -10.88
C ARG A 116 15.16 4.17 -11.42
N TYR A 117 15.90 3.29 -10.75
CA TYR A 117 15.86 1.86 -11.06
C TYR A 117 14.43 1.31 -10.92
N ILE A 118 13.99 0.57 -11.93
CA ILE A 118 12.71 -0.14 -11.95
C ILE A 118 12.95 -1.57 -12.40
N ASP A 119 12.71 -2.53 -11.49
CA ASP A 119 12.63 -3.94 -11.87
C ASP A 119 11.30 -4.17 -12.61
N ILE A 120 11.37 -4.21 -13.92
CA ILE A 120 10.20 -4.36 -14.80
C ILE A 120 9.47 -5.68 -14.50
N GLY A 121 10.20 -6.80 -14.39
CA GLY A 121 9.60 -8.11 -14.10
C GLY A 121 8.85 -8.13 -12.76
N LEU A 122 9.39 -7.44 -11.76
CA LEU A 122 8.74 -7.27 -10.47
C LEU A 122 7.45 -6.44 -10.57
N GLN A 123 7.39 -5.41 -11.43
CA GLN A 123 6.17 -4.59 -11.56
C GLN A 123 4.97 -5.41 -12.06
N PHE A 124 5.17 -6.30 -13.01
CA PHE A 124 4.11 -7.22 -13.46
C PHE A 124 3.63 -8.15 -12.35
N LYS A 125 4.57 -8.74 -11.61
CA LYS A 125 4.25 -9.61 -10.46
C LYS A 125 3.51 -8.83 -9.36
N LEU A 126 3.95 -7.62 -9.08
CA LEU A 126 3.32 -6.74 -8.08
C LEU A 126 1.86 -6.43 -8.44
N ARG A 127 1.59 -6.04 -9.68
CA ARG A 127 0.24 -5.79 -10.15
C ARG A 127 -0.66 -7.00 -9.93
N GLN A 128 -0.21 -8.20 -10.32
CA GLN A 128 -0.97 -9.42 -10.13
C GLN A 128 -1.26 -9.70 -8.65
N GLU A 129 -0.26 -9.55 -7.78
CA GLU A 129 -0.44 -9.75 -6.34
C GLU A 129 -1.41 -8.73 -5.72
N TYR A 130 -1.41 -7.47 -6.17
CA TYR A 130 -2.40 -6.48 -5.75
C TYR A 130 -3.82 -6.87 -6.16
N ILE A 131 -4.02 -7.33 -7.38
CA ILE A 131 -5.33 -7.80 -7.86
C ILE A 131 -5.80 -9.01 -7.05
N ASP A 132 -4.92 -9.97 -6.77
CA ASP A 132 -5.25 -11.17 -6.00
C ASP A 132 -5.57 -10.84 -4.54
N ILE A 133 -4.84 -9.91 -3.94
CA ILE A 133 -5.11 -9.41 -2.59
C ILE A 133 -6.45 -8.68 -2.56
N CYS A 134 -6.70 -7.79 -3.51
CA CYS A 134 -7.95 -7.07 -3.65
C CYS A 134 -9.16 -8.01 -3.62
N LYS A 135 -9.14 -9.05 -4.45
CA LYS A 135 -10.19 -10.07 -4.51
C LYS A 135 -10.39 -10.78 -3.17
N ARG A 136 -9.28 -11.17 -2.49
CA ARG A 136 -9.35 -11.91 -1.21
C ARG A 136 -9.91 -11.10 -0.06
N VAL A 137 -9.65 -9.81 -0.04
CA VAL A 137 -10.09 -8.94 1.07
C VAL A 137 -11.42 -8.24 0.80
N GLY A 138 -12.03 -8.49 -0.36
CA GLY A 138 -13.24 -7.79 -0.78
C GLY A 138 -12.99 -6.30 -1.02
N GLY A 139 -11.79 -5.96 -1.49
CA GLY A 139 -11.43 -4.58 -1.83
C GLY A 139 -12.06 -4.12 -3.14
N VAL A 140 -11.98 -2.83 -3.39
CA VAL A 140 -12.48 -2.20 -4.62
C VAL A 140 -11.30 -1.94 -5.55
N LEU A 141 -11.33 -2.56 -6.73
CA LEU A 141 -10.34 -2.30 -7.78
C LEU A 141 -10.79 -1.06 -8.57
N VAL A 142 -9.94 -0.03 -8.60
CA VAL A 142 -10.22 1.23 -9.30
C VAL A 142 -9.27 1.35 -10.49
N PRO A 143 -9.75 1.25 -11.74
CA PRO A 143 -8.92 1.44 -12.91
C PRO A 143 -8.48 2.91 -12.99
N THR A 144 -7.17 3.15 -13.14
CA THR A 144 -6.61 4.50 -13.25
C THR A 144 -6.12 4.83 -14.67
N THR A 145 -6.66 4.14 -15.66
CA THR A 145 -6.52 4.48 -17.08
C THR A 145 -7.55 5.50 -17.55
N CYS A 146 -8.61 5.70 -16.78
CA CYS A 146 -9.61 6.75 -16.97
C CYS A 146 -9.16 8.08 -16.34
N SER A 147 -10.00 9.11 -16.41
CA SER A 147 -9.75 10.43 -15.82
C SER A 147 -9.73 10.38 -14.27
N GLU A 148 -9.16 11.40 -13.65
CA GLU A 148 -9.16 11.53 -12.19
C GLU A 148 -10.59 11.65 -11.65
N ASP A 149 -11.48 12.35 -12.35
CA ASP A 149 -12.88 12.51 -11.95
C ASP A 149 -13.63 11.19 -11.99
N GLU A 150 -13.44 10.37 -13.04
CA GLU A 150 -14.05 9.04 -13.11
C GLU A 150 -13.53 8.13 -11.99
N CYS A 151 -12.22 8.15 -11.68
CA CYS A 151 -11.65 7.43 -10.54
C CYS A 151 -12.26 7.89 -9.22
N PHE A 152 -12.39 9.22 -9.05
CA PHE A 152 -12.97 9.82 -7.86
C PHE A 152 -14.43 9.41 -7.67
N ASP A 153 -15.24 9.40 -8.73
CA ASP A 153 -16.65 9.01 -8.68
C ASP A 153 -16.82 7.53 -8.25
N ILE A 154 -15.96 6.63 -8.71
CA ILE A 154 -15.95 5.23 -8.26
C ILE A 154 -15.70 5.16 -6.75
N ILE A 155 -14.68 5.86 -6.27
CA ILE A 155 -14.29 5.88 -4.85
C ILE A 155 -15.42 6.49 -4.02
N LYS A 156 -15.94 7.65 -4.42
CA LYS A 156 -17.01 8.37 -3.75
C LYS A 156 -18.26 7.50 -3.58
N LYS A 157 -18.71 6.86 -4.64
CA LYS A 157 -19.87 5.96 -4.64
C LYS A 157 -19.74 4.84 -3.60
N GLU A 158 -18.59 4.21 -3.52
CA GLU A 158 -18.35 3.14 -2.56
C GLU A 158 -18.29 3.65 -1.11
N VAL A 159 -17.68 4.81 -0.88
CA VAL A 159 -17.65 5.45 0.45
C VAL A 159 -19.07 5.81 0.89
N GLU A 160 -19.88 6.45 0.03
CA GLU A 160 -21.26 6.80 0.34
C GLU A 160 -22.11 5.56 0.64
N ARG A 161 -21.95 4.49 -0.13
CA ARG A 161 -22.60 3.21 0.11
C ARG A 161 -22.25 2.64 1.48
N ARG A 162 -20.99 2.69 1.86
CA ARG A 162 -20.53 2.19 3.17
C ARG A 162 -21.12 3.02 4.33
N ILE A 163 -21.07 4.34 4.23
CA ILE A 163 -21.63 5.24 5.25
C ILE A 163 -23.14 5.01 5.45
N LYS A 164 -23.91 4.88 4.36
CA LYS A 164 -25.36 4.58 4.43
C LYS A 164 -25.63 3.25 5.16
N ASN A 165 -24.81 2.23 4.93
CA ASN A 165 -24.97 0.93 5.57
C ASN A 165 -24.63 0.94 7.07
N VAL A 166 -23.66 1.76 7.49
CA VAL A 166 -23.32 1.92 8.92
C VAL A 166 -24.45 2.65 9.67
N ARG A 167 -25.07 3.67 9.07
CA ARG A 167 -26.17 4.42 9.70
C ARG A 167 -27.48 3.64 9.84
N ARG A 168 -27.60 2.51 9.15
CA ARG A 168 -28.81 1.64 9.21
C ARG A 168 -28.70 0.49 10.22
N ARG A 169 -27.52 0.33 10.85
CA ARG A 169 -27.29 -0.65 11.93
C ARG A 169 -27.32 0.02 13.29
#